data_1c87c0166d0474e63efebe24267876ad
#
_entry.id   1c87c0166d0474e63efebe24267876ad
#
_cell.length_a   1.000
_cell.length_b   1.000
_cell.length_c   1.000
_cell.angle_alpha   90.00
_cell.angle_beta   90.00
_cell.angle_gamma   90.00
#
_symmetry.space_group_name_H-M   'P 1'
#
loop_
_entity.id
_entity.type
_entity.pdbx_description
1 polymer ?
#
loop_
_entity_poly.entity_id
_entity_poly.type
_entity_poly.pdbx_seq_one_letter_code
_entity_poly.pdbx_strand_id
1 'polypeptide(L)'
;MAMTTIAILLAGPAYAANPFLDTPNDKPISAKFRGTEWSEDIGDKDIPLTARVVTTRVAKMPWGAIIKIEYTDLKSSAEKQREIRPDYFIVTDNRIVLLNEEDNDAAAKKISAMDKPPEFEPNDIYGITSGTFEHQEVLWKTTIKLKGELCIYEATHPSGHFRKIVWKKGVGLVENASGYGARADGYRLKREVTSQKR
;
A
#
# COMPACT_ATOMS: atom_id res chain seq x y z
N MET A 1 -34.52 27.32 40.46
CA MET A 1 -34.63 26.26 39.42
C MET A 1 -33.39 26.32 38.55
N ALA A 2 -32.49 25.36 38.68
CA ALA A 2 -31.29 25.30 37.89
C ALA A 2 -31.55 24.39 36.68
N MET A 3 -31.44 24.94 35.48
CA MET A 3 -31.55 24.19 34.21
C MET A 3 -30.21 23.53 33.92
N THR A 4 -30.15 22.21 34.05
CA THR A 4 -28.99 21.43 33.67
C THR A 4 -29.04 21.16 32.15
N THR A 5 -28.17 21.82 31.39
CA THR A 5 -28.04 21.60 29.95
C THR A 5 -27.22 20.31 29.76
N ILE A 6 -27.86 19.24 29.29
CA ILE A 6 -27.18 17.99 28.89
C ILE A 6 -26.65 18.23 27.49
N ALA A 7 -25.33 18.33 27.36
CA ALA A 7 -24.64 18.30 26.08
C ALA A 7 -24.61 16.86 25.58
N ILE A 8 -25.44 16.53 24.59
CA ILE A 8 -25.35 15.26 23.86
C ILE A 8 -24.16 15.37 22.89
N LEU A 9 -23.03 14.78 23.27
CA LEU A 9 -21.94 14.54 22.35
C LEU A 9 -22.41 13.47 21.34
N LEU A 10 -22.82 13.92 20.17
CA LEU A 10 -23.00 13.04 19.00
C LEU A 10 -21.61 12.52 18.60
N ALA A 11 -21.24 11.35 19.08
CA ALA A 11 -20.12 10.61 18.53
C ALA A 11 -20.45 10.32 17.06
N GLY A 12 -19.77 10.98 16.15
CA GLY A 12 -19.83 10.67 14.72
C GLY A 12 -19.45 9.19 14.50
N PRO A 13 -19.87 8.58 13.39
CA PRO A 13 -19.52 7.20 13.09
C PRO A 13 -18.01 7.03 13.14
N ALA A 14 -17.53 6.15 14.00
CA ALA A 14 -16.12 5.81 14.07
C ALA A 14 -15.71 5.17 12.73
N TYR A 15 -14.62 5.64 12.13
CA TYR A 15 -14.01 5.00 10.96
C TYR A 15 -13.84 3.50 11.20
N ALA A 16 -14.44 2.68 10.34
CA ALA A 16 -14.24 1.24 10.34
C ALA A 16 -12.87 0.95 9.70
N ALA A 17 -11.97 0.34 10.45
CA ALA A 17 -10.62 0.02 9.98
C ALA A 17 -10.67 -0.82 8.68
N ASN A 18 -9.82 -0.48 7.70
CA ASN A 18 -9.70 -1.27 6.48
C ASN A 18 -9.08 -2.63 6.82
N PRO A 19 -9.71 -3.76 6.45
CA PRO A 19 -9.25 -5.08 6.85
C PRO A 19 -7.90 -5.48 6.23
N PHE A 20 -7.47 -4.83 5.15
CA PHE A 20 -6.24 -5.13 4.41
C PHE A 20 -5.07 -4.22 4.76
N LEU A 21 -5.33 -2.99 5.16
CA LEU A 21 -4.26 -2.03 5.49
C LEU A 21 -4.70 -1.10 6.62
N ASP A 22 -4.23 -1.39 7.81
CA ASP A 22 -4.42 -0.57 9.00
C ASP A 22 -3.27 -0.78 10.00
N THR A 23 -3.10 0.18 10.90
CA THR A 23 -2.17 0.09 12.03
C THR A 23 -2.98 0.24 13.33
N PRO A 24 -3.48 -0.87 13.90
CA PRO A 24 -4.51 -0.83 14.95
C PRO A 24 -4.12 -0.03 16.20
N ASN A 25 -2.83 0.06 16.51
CA ASN A 25 -2.35 0.66 17.76
C ASN A 25 -1.53 1.95 17.55
N ASP A 26 -1.66 2.63 16.41
CA ASP A 26 -0.88 3.83 16.05
C ASP A 26 0.66 3.64 16.13
N LYS A 27 1.12 2.39 16.20
CA LYS A 27 2.54 2.04 16.23
C LYS A 27 2.98 1.54 14.86
N PRO A 28 4.17 1.92 14.39
CA PRO A 28 4.73 1.36 13.19
C PRO A 28 4.79 -0.17 13.25
N ILE A 29 4.36 -0.82 12.16
CA ILE A 29 4.47 -2.26 11.99
C ILE A 29 5.65 -2.55 11.08
N SER A 30 6.60 -3.35 11.55
CA SER A 30 7.77 -3.73 10.78
C SER A 30 7.74 -5.21 10.42
N ALA A 31 8.07 -5.53 9.17
CA ALA A 31 8.16 -6.90 8.69
C ALA A 31 9.37 -7.09 7.78
N LYS A 32 9.94 -8.30 7.78
CA LYS A 32 10.99 -8.68 6.84
C LYS A 32 10.37 -9.16 5.54
N PHE A 33 10.99 -8.75 4.44
CA PHE A 33 10.63 -9.17 3.09
C PHE A 33 11.86 -9.75 2.41
N ARG A 34 11.64 -10.77 1.58
CA ARG A 34 12.65 -11.40 0.76
C ARG A 34 12.11 -11.61 -0.65
N GLY A 35 13.01 -11.56 -1.61
CA GLY A 35 12.68 -11.79 -3.00
C GLY A 35 13.88 -11.65 -3.90
N THR A 36 13.65 -11.12 -5.08
CA THR A 36 14.65 -10.93 -6.12
C THR A 36 14.51 -9.56 -6.78
N GLU A 37 15.60 -9.10 -7.34
CA GLU A 37 15.62 -8.01 -8.30
C GLU A 37 16.33 -8.47 -9.58
N TRP A 38 16.11 -7.76 -10.65
CA TRP A 38 16.77 -7.94 -11.96
C TRP A 38 16.96 -6.59 -12.63
N SER A 39 17.96 -6.49 -13.48
CA SER A 39 18.17 -5.35 -14.39
C SER A 39 19.06 -5.78 -15.55
N GLU A 40 18.98 -5.07 -16.68
CA GLU A 40 19.87 -5.28 -17.82
C GLU A 40 21.36 -5.09 -17.44
N ASP A 41 21.65 -4.15 -16.53
CA ASP A 41 23.00 -3.85 -16.07
C ASP A 41 23.67 -5.03 -15.33
N ILE A 42 22.88 -5.93 -14.74
CA ILE A 42 23.39 -7.09 -13.98
C ILE A 42 23.22 -8.41 -14.75
N GLY A 43 22.83 -8.31 -16.04
CA GLY A 43 22.49 -9.46 -16.89
C GLY A 43 21.20 -10.14 -16.42
N ASP A 44 20.53 -10.88 -17.25
CA ASP A 44 19.18 -11.46 -17.03
C ASP A 44 19.00 -12.38 -15.79
N LYS A 45 19.82 -12.22 -14.76
CA LYS A 45 19.82 -13.04 -13.55
C LYS A 45 18.96 -12.40 -12.46
N ASP A 46 18.18 -13.23 -11.80
CA ASP A 46 17.50 -12.84 -10.56
C ASP A 46 18.54 -12.79 -9.42
N ILE A 47 18.70 -11.62 -8.81
CA ILE A 47 19.60 -11.41 -7.68
C ILE A 47 18.76 -11.38 -6.39
N PRO A 48 19.18 -12.07 -5.32
CA PRO A 48 18.49 -12.03 -4.04
C PRO A 48 18.38 -10.60 -3.50
N LEU A 49 17.16 -10.22 -3.11
CA LEU A 49 16.86 -8.93 -2.51
C LEU A 49 16.16 -9.14 -1.17
N THR A 50 16.59 -8.41 -0.15
CA THR A 50 15.91 -8.37 1.15
C THR A 50 15.62 -6.94 1.54
N ALA A 51 14.54 -6.74 2.30
CA ALA A 51 14.15 -5.44 2.83
C ALA A 51 13.46 -5.58 4.19
N ARG A 52 13.50 -4.53 4.98
CA ARG A 52 12.57 -4.30 6.08
C ARG A 52 11.48 -3.36 5.56
N VAL A 53 10.23 -3.78 5.65
CA VAL A 53 9.08 -2.93 5.29
C VAL A 53 8.46 -2.40 6.56
N VAL A 54 8.36 -1.08 6.66
CA VAL A 54 7.77 -0.37 7.80
C VAL A 54 6.48 0.28 7.34
N THR A 55 5.38 -0.06 8.00
CA THR A 55 4.05 0.52 7.78
C THR A 55 3.72 1.47 8.92
N THR A 56 3.50 2.74 8.63
CA THR A 56 3.24 3.79 9.62
C THR A 56 1.94 4.52 9.28
N ARG A 57 1.08 4.74 10.27
CA ARG A 57 -0.05 5.66 10.13
C ARG A 57 0.45 7.08 10.30
N VAL A 58 0.39 7.87 9.22
CA VAL A 58 0.81 9.28 9.19
C VAL A 58 -0.29 10.19 9.73
N ALA A 59 -1.55 9.86 9.38
CA ALA A 59 -2.71 10.62 9.85
C ALA A 59 -3.93 9.70 10.01
N LYS A 60 -4.85 10.11 10.90
CA LYS A 60 -6.16 9.48 11.11
C LYS A 60 -7.25 10.53 11.00
N MET A 61 -8.25 10.25 10.19
CA MET A 61 -9.43 11.09 9.98
C MET A 61 -10.70 10.33 10.39
N PRO A 62 -11.83 11.01 10.58
CA PRO A 62 -13.11 10.34 10.86
C PRO A 62 -13.55 9.35 9.78
N TRP A 63 -13.11 9.56 8.55
CA TRP A 63 -13.47 8.80 7.37
C TRP A 63 -12.36 7.86 6.85
N GLY A 64 -11.14 7.90 7.43
CA GLY A 64 -10.03 7.10 6.94
C GLY A 64 -8.71 7.35 7.64
N ALA A 65 -7.63 6.93 6.97
CA ALA A 65 -6.27 7.13 7.44
C ALA A 65 -5.31 7.37 6.27
N ILE A 66 -4.14 7.95 6.54
CA ILE A 66 -3.02 7.97 5.60
C ILE A 66 -1.95 7.05 6.16
N ILE A 67 -1.57 6.07 5.35
CA ILE A 67 -0.57 5.05 5.68
C ILE A 67 0.64 5.23 4.77
N LYS A 68 1.83 5.32 5.38
CA LYS A 68 3.12 5.31 4.69
C LYS A 68 3.73 3.92 4.77
N ILE A 69 4.25 3.42 3.65
CA ILE A 69 5.00 2.18 3.57
C ILE A 69 6.41 2.51 3.09
N GLU A 70 7.40 2.24 3.94
CA GLU A 70 8.82 2.48 3.68
C GLU A 70 9.58 1.17 3.55
N TYR A 71 10.57 1.17 2.64
CA TYR A 71 11.48 0.06 2.42
C TYR A 71 12.85 0.44 2.94
N THR A 72 13.23 -0.14 4.08
CA THR A 72 14.52 0.12 4.73
C THR A 72 15.38 -1.15 4.74
N ASP A 73 16.66 -1.01 5.13
CA ASP A 73 17.60 -2.14 5.19
C ASP A 73 17.62 -2.97 3.90
N LEU A 74 17.47 -2.30 2.75
CA LEU A 74 17.58 -2.95 1.45
C LEU A 74 18.99 -3.55 1.30
N LYS A 75 19.02 -4.86 0.99
CA LYS A 75 20.29 -5.58 0.77
C LYS A 75 20.17 -6.41 -0.50
N SER A 76 21.10 -6.19 -1.41
CA SER A 76 21.27 -6.91 -2.65
C SER A 76 22.75 -7.15 -2.88
N SER A 77 23.09 -8.13 -3.70
CA SER A 77 24.45 -8.35 -4.19
C SER A 77 24.74 -7.61 -5.50
N ALA A 78 23.79 -6.80 -6.01
CA ALA A 78 24.02 -5.92 -7.14
C ALA A 78 25.04 -4.82 -6.78
N GLU A 79 25.91 -4.44 -7.75
CA GLU A 79 26.89 -3.36 -7.56
C GLU A 79 26.20 -2.03 -7.23
N LYS A 80 25.09 -1.73 -7.91
CA LYS A 80 24.26 -0.57 -7.66
C LYS A 80 23.10 -0.96 -6.76
N GLN A 81 23.07 -0.39 -5.57
CA GLN A 81 21.98 -0.62 -4.64
C GLN A 81 20.66 -0.03 -5.17
N ARG A 82 19.60 -0.84 -5.19
CA ARG A 82 18.26 -0.38 -5.55
C ARG A 82 17.71 0.58 -4.50
N GLU A 83 17.03 1.61 -4.96
CA GLU A 83 16.20 2.47 -4.13
C GLU A 83 14.73 2.20 -4.43
N ILE A 84 13.94 1.95 -3.39
CA ILE A 84 12.48 1.86 -3.48
C ILE A 84 11.90 3.02 -2.70
N ARG A 85 11.24 3.94 -3.41
CA ARG A 85 10.61 5.11 -2.79
C ARG A 85 9.47 4.68 -1.87
N PRO A 86 9.21 5.43 -0.78
CA PRO A 86 8.05 5.21 0.05
C PRO A 86 6.74 5.37 -0.73
N ASP A 87 5.80 4.48 -0.49
CA ASP A 87 4.43 4.61 -0.97
C ASP A 87 3.54 5.22 0.13
N TYR A 88 2.68 6.18 -0.22
CA TYR A 88 1.67 6.74 0.66
C TYR A 88 0.29 6.32 0.17
N PHE A 89 -0.54 5.85 1.08
CA PHE A 89 -1.90 5.40 0.75
C PHE A 89 -2.94 6.13 1.60
N ILE A 90 -3.97 6.64 0.93
CA ILE A 90 -5.23 7.04 1.57
C ILE A 90 -6.05 5.76 1.73
N VAL A 91 -6.42 5.45 2.97
CA VAL A 91 -7.12 4.22 3.31
C VAL A 91 -8.47 4.57 3.89
N THR A 92 -9.54 4.14 3.22
CA THR A 92 -10.91 4.22 3.72
C THR A 92 -11.37 2.82 4.16
N ASP A 93 -12.59 2.69 4.68
CA ASP A 93 -13.18 1.40 5.05
C ASP A 93 -13.25 0.41 3.87
N ASN A 94 -13.36 0.90 2.64
CA ASN A 94 -13.60 0.11 1.45
C ASN A 94 -12.52 0.19 0.36
N ARG A 95 -11.54 1.11 0.47
CA ARG A 95 -10.51 1.32 -0.57
C ARG A 95 -9.13 1.59 0.02
N ILE A 96 -8.10 1.20 -0.75
CA ILE A 96 -6.70 1.60 -0.59
C ILE A 96 -6.35 2.37 -1.86
N VAL A 97 -5.98 3.64 -1.73
CA VAL A 97 -5.74 4.56 -2.84
C VAL A 97 -4.32 5.12 -2.73
N LEU A 98 -3.54 5.04 -3.79
CA LEU A 98 -2.19 5.61 -3.84
C LEU A 98 -2.28 7.13 -3.80
N LEU A 99 -1.53 7.74 -2.90
CA LEU A 99 -1.27 9.17 -2.90
C LEU A 99 0.00 9.41 -3.72
N ASN A 100 -0.16 9.90 -4.94
CA ASN A 100 0.93 10.09 -5.90
C ASN A 100 1.12 11.58 -6.20
N GLU A 101 1.68 12.29 -5.24
CA GLU A 101 1.98 13.72 -5.34
C GLU A 101 3.50 13.95 -5.33
N GLU A 102 3.94 15.08 -5.82
CA GLU A 102 5.36 15.46 -5.81
C GLU A 102 5.90 15.54 -4.38
N ASP A 103 5.10 16.14 -3.47
CA ASP A 103 5.34 16.18 -2.03
C ASP A 103 4.20 15.47 -1.28
N ASN A 104 4.38 14.18 -1.04
CA ASN A 104 3.40 13.35 -0.35
C ASN A 104 3.19 13.78 1.12
N ASP A 105 4.18 14.36 1.80
CA ASP A 105 4.03 14.81 3.18
C ASP A 105 3.14 16.06 3.24
N ALA A 106 3.33 17.02 2.32
CA ALA A 106 2.46 18.19 2.22
C ALA A 106 1.03 17.80 1.81
N ALA A 107 0.87 16.89 0.84
CA ALA A 107 -0.42 16.38 0.42
C ALA A 107 -1.14 15.64 1.55
N ALA A 108 -0.44 14.80 2.30
CA ALA A 108 -0.97 14.09 3.47
C ALA A 108 -1.50 15.08 4.53
N LYS A 109 -0.75 16.14 4.81
CA LYS A 109 -1.19 17.20 5.74
C LYS A 109 -2.45 17.90 5.25
N LYS A 110 -2.54 18.24 3.95
CA LYS A 110 -3.73 18.86 3.34
C LYS A 110 -4.95 17.95 3.45
N ILE A 111 -4.81 16.67 3.09
CA ILE A 111 -5.88 15.68 3.11
C ILE A 111 -6.34 15.40 4.54
N SER A 112 -5.42 15.36 5.51
CA SER A 112 -5.77 15.12 6.91
C SER A 112 -6.67 16.19 7.55
N ALA A 113 -6.73 17.38 6.95
CA ALA A 113 -7.62 18.46 7.37
C ALA A 113 -9.02 18.42 6.71
N MET A 114 -9.28 17.45 5.83
CA MET A 114 -10.57 17.34 5.13
C MET A 114 -11.62 16.59 5.98
N ASP A 115 -12.86 17.05 5.96
CA ASP A 115 -13.98 16.42 6.69
C ASP A 115 -14.51 15.15 5.99
N LYS A 116 -14.19 14.95 4.71
CA LYS A 116 -14.58 13.81 3.87
C LYS A 116 -13.44 13.40 2.96
N PRO A 117 -13.43 12.13 2.47
CA PRO A 117 -12.42 11.71 1.52
C PRO A 117 -12.47 12.54 0.23
N PRO A 118 -11.33 12.78 -0.43
CA PRO A 118 -11.30 13.33 -1.78
C PRO A 118 -11.96 12.36 -2.79
N GLU A 119 -12.28 12.85 -3.95
CA GLU A 119 -12.61 11.98 -5.10
C GLU A 119 -11.35 11.21 -5.52
N PHE A 120 -11.53 9.95 -5.89
CA PHE A 120 -10.42 9.07 -6.26
C PHE A 120 -10.50 8.74 -7.75
N GLU A 121 -9.40 8.91 -8.44
CA GLU A 121 -9.26 8.46 -9.81
C GLU A 121 -9.15 6.92 -9.88
N PRO A 122 -9.70 6.28 -10.93
CA PRO A 122 -9.63 4.82 -11.08
C PRO A 122 -8.21 4.26 -11.04
N ASN A 123 -7.23 5.00 -11.59
CA ASN A 123 -5.83 4.58 -11.64
C ASN A 123 -5.12 4.57 -10.29
N ASP A 124 -5.64 5.32 -9.32
CA ASP A 124 -5.05 5.44 -7.98
C ASP A 124 -5.60 4.39 -7.01
N ILE A 125 -6.57 3.57 -7.43
CA ILE A 125 -7.14 2.51 -6.59
C ILE A 125 -6.23 1.28 -6.62
N TYR A 126 -5.68 0.93 -5.47
CA TYR A 126 -4.74 -0.19 -5.25
C TYR A 126 -5.31 -1.30 -4.38
N GLY A 127 -6.51 -1.15 -3.88
CA GLY A 127 -7.18 -2.17 -3.09
C GLY A 127 -8.65 -1.84 -2.86
N ILE A 128 -9.46 -2.92 -2.71
CA ILE A 128 -10.90 -2.87 -2.42
C ILE A 128 -11.23 -3.89 -1.34
N THR A 129 -12.33 -3.70 -0.63
CA THR A 129 -12.79 -4.65 0.40
C THR A 129 -13.95 -5.52 -0.05
N SER A 130 -14.59 -5.19 -1.18
CA SER A 130 -15.71 -5.96 -1.74
C SER A 130 -15.76 -5.85 -3.27
N GLY A 131 -16.36 -6.83 -3.92
CA GLY A 131 -16.55 -6.85 -5.37
C GLY A 131 -15.28 -7.16 -6.15
N THR A 132 -15.25 -6.73 -7.39
CA THR A 132 -14.10 -6.75 -8.31
C THR A 132 -13.93 -5.38 -8.92
N PHE A 133 -12.69 -5.01 -9.24
CA PHE A 133 -12.39 -3.76 -9.93
C PHE A 133 -11.55 -4.07 -11.17
N GLU A 134 -11.96 -3.55 -12.31
CA GLU A 134 -11.22 -3.61 -13.55
C GLU A 134 -11.24 -2.21 -14.20
N HIS A 135 -10.08 -1.76 -14.62
CA HIS A 135 -9.93 -0.49 -15.33
C HIS A 135 -8.95 -0.64 -16.47
N GLN A 136 -9.28 -0.02 -17.60
CA GLN A 136 -8.43 0.03 -18.79
C GLN A 136 -8.23 1.49 -19.19
N GLU A 137 -6.99 1.92 -19.18
CA GLU A 137 -6.62 3.25 -19.67
C GLU A 137 -5.51 3.12 -20.69
N VAL A 138 -5.79 3.53 -21.94
CA VAL A 138 -4.88 3.41 -23.09
C VAL A 138 -4.34 1.97 -23.17
N LEU A 139 -3.09 1.73 -22.77
CA LEU A 139 -2.43 0.43 -22.82
C LEU A 139 -2.32 -0.24 -21.43
N TRP A 140 -2.63 0.46 -20.35
CA TRP A 140 -2.62 -0.11 -19.01
C TRP A 140 -3.90 -0.84 -18.71
N LYS A 141 -3.76 -2.07 -18.23
CA LYS A 141 -4.87 -2.88 -17.71
C LYS A 141 -4.66 -3.09 -16.22
N THR A 142 -5.58 -2.56 -15.41
CA THR A 142 -5.60 -2.72 -13.95
C THR A 142 -6.70 -3.66 -13.52
N THR A 143 -6.39 -4.60 -12.64
CA THR A 143 -7.38 -5.49 -12.02
C THR A 143 -7.14 -5.59 -10.54
N ILE A 144 -8.22 -5.56 -9.73
CA ILE A 144 -8.17 -5.82 -8.30
C ILE A 144 -9.16 -6.96 -8.00
N LYS A 145 -8.66 -8.04 -7.42
CA LYS A 145 -9.43 -9.26 -7.15
C LYS A 145 -9.29 -9.69 -5.70
N LEU A 146 -10.40 -10.07 -5.10
CA LEU A 146 -10.42 -10.70 -3.79
C LEU A 146 -10.31 -12.22 -3.97
N LYS A 147 -9.35 -12.84 -3.26
CA LYS A 147 -9.15 -14.29 -3.24
C LYS A 147 -8.94 -14.77 -1.81
N GLY A 148 -10.00 -15.26 -1.18
CA GLY A 148 -9.99 -15.61 0.24
C GLY A 148 -9.63 -14.38 1.10
N GLU A 149 -8.54 -14.45 1.86
CA GLU A 149 -8.05 -13.35 2.69
C GLU A 149 -7.16 -12.35 1.94
N LEU A 150 -6.99 -12.51 0.63
CA LEU A 150 -6.10 -11.66 -0.17
C LEU A 150 -6.89 -10.68 -1.01
N CYS A 151 -6.40 -9.43 -1.06
CA CYS A 151 -6.75 -8.44 -2.07
C CYS A 151 -5.53 -8.28 -2.99
N ILE A 152 -5.69 -8.59 -4.28
CA ILE A 152 -4.61 -8.65 -5.25
C ILE A 152 -4.83 -7.54 -6.28
N TYR A 153 -3.94 -6.56 -6.30
CA TYR A 153 -3.82 -5.54 -7.33
C TYR A 153 -2.79 -5.99 -8.37
N GLU A 154 -3.15 -5.90 -9.64
CA GLU A 154 -2.24 -6.14 -10.77
C GLU A 154 -2.51 -5.08 -11.85
N ALA A 155 -1.46 -4.37 -12.27
CA ALA A 155 -1.47 -3.50 -13.42
C ALA A 155 -0.40 -3.98 -14.42
N THR A 156 -0.77 -4.06 -15.69
CA THR A 156 0.09 -4.56 -16.77
C THR A 156 0.01 -3.66 -18.00
N HIS A 157 1.12 -3.58 -18.73
CA HIS A 157 1.25 -2.87 -19.98
C HIS A 157 1.85 -3.79 -21.06
N PRO A 158 1.46 -3.72 -22.33
CA PRO A 158 1.97 -4.58 -23.42
C PRO A 158 3.50 -4.54 -23.60
N SER A 159 4.15 -3.45 -23.21
CA SER A 159 5.63 -3.33 -23.25
C SER A 159 6.34 -4.12 -22.14
N GLY A 160 5.60 -4.89 -21.31
CA GLY A 160 6.17 -5.66 -20.20
C GLY A 160 6.28 -4.90 -18.87
N HIS A 161 5.86 -3.63 -18.80
CA HIS A 161 5.74 -2.96 -17.51
C HIS A 161 4.62 -3.60 -16.69
N PHE A 162 4.86 -3.77 -15.39
CA PHE A 162 3.84 -4.26 -14.48
C PHE A 162 4.02 -3.72 -13.07
N ARG A 163 2.94 -3.70 -12.33
CA ARG A 163 2.95 -3.54 -10.88
C ARG A 163 2.00 -4.56 -10.25
N LYS A 164 2.41 -5.18 -9.16
CA LYS A 164 1.61 -6.12 -8.39
C LYS A 164 1.77 -5.81 -6.91
N ILE A 165 0.63 -5.67 -6.23
CA ILE A 165 0.58 -5.52 -4.78
C ILE A 165 -0.41 -6.54 -4.23
N VAL A 166 -0.04 -7.22 -3.16
CA VAL A 166 -0.93 -8.14 -2.47
C VAL A 166 -1.06 -7.72 -1.01
N TRP A 167 -2.29 -7.46 -0.62
CA TRP A 167 -2.69 -7.20 0.74
C TRP A 167 -3.31 -8.46 1.34
N LYS A 168 -3.01 -8.75 2.61
CA LYS A 168 -3.66 -9.83 3.35
C LYS A 168 -4.42 -9.27 4.53
N LYS A 169 -5.67 -9.73 4.69
CA LYS A 169 -6.57 -9.35 5.78
C LYS A 169 -5.91 -9.56 7.15
N GLY A 170 -5.92 -8.52 8.00
CA GLY A 170 -5.30 -8.52 9.32
C GLY A 170 -3.77 -8.54 9.35
N VAL A 171 -3.10 -8.50 8.18
CA VAL A 171 -1.64 -8.58 8.06
C VAL A 171 -1.03 -7.36 7.36
N GLY A 172 -1.75 -6.76 6.41
CA GLY A 172 -1.27 -5.67 5.58
C GLY A 172 -0.56 -6.15 4.32
N LEU A 173 0.47 -5.43 3.89
CA LEU A 173 1.27 -5.77 2.71
C LEU A 173 1.97 -7.12 2.87
N VAL A 174 1.79 -8.01 1.87
CA VAL A 174 2.46 -9.32 1.83
C VAL A 174 3.27 -9.57 0.56
N GLU A 175 3.00 -8.86 -0.53
CA GLU A 175 3.82 -8.89 -1.75
C GLU A 175 3.82 -7.49 -2.38
N ASN A 176 4.98 -7.03 -2.84
CA ASN A 176 5.14 -5.87 -3.72
C ASN A 176 6.12 -6.24 -4.83
N ALA A 177 5.70 -6.04 -6.07
CA ALA A 177 6.52 -6.29 -7.24
C ALA A 177 6.27 -5.20 -8.28
N SER A 178 7.33 -4.79 -8.94
CA SER A 178 7.29 -3.83 -10.04
C SER A 178 8.35 -4.20 -11.06
N GLY A 179 8.04 -4.05 -12.33
CA GLY A 179 8.98 -4.28 -13.41
C GLY A 179 8.77 -3.29 -14.54
N TYR A 180 9.88 -2.97 -15.19
CA TYR A 180 9.95 -2.04 -16.31
C TYR A 180 10.44 -2.79 -17.56
N GLY A 181 9.74 -2.61 -18.69
CA GLY A 181 10.06 -3.30 -19.94
C GLY A 181 10.02 -4.83 -19.82
N ALA A 182 10.48 -5.53 -20.85
CA ALA A 182 10.60 -6.98 -20.86
C ALA A 182 11.82 -7.42 -20.02
N ARG A 183 11.75 -7.28 -18.68
CA ARG A 183 12.82 -7.52 -17.71
C ARG A 183 14.00 -6.52 -17.73
N ALA A 184 13.81 -5.33 -18.31
CA ALA A 184 14.86 -4.31 -18.29
C ALA A 184 15.23 -3.90 -16.86
N ASP A 185 14.27 -3.76 -15.97
CA ASP A 185 14.48 -3.50 -14.56
C ASP A 185 13.27 -3.95 -13.72
N GLY A 186 13.48 -4.37 -12.48
CA GLY A 186 12.39 -4.71 -11.60
C GLY A 186 12.79 -5.43 -10.32
N TYR A 187 11.78 -5.67 -9.50
CA TYR A 187 11.92 -6.43 -8.25
C TYR A 187 10.63 -7.15 -7.88
N ARG A 188 10.76 -8.14 -7.02
CA ARG A 188 9.66 -8.79 -6.31
C ARG A 188 10.07 -9.06 -4.87
N LEU A 189 9.30 -8.54 -3.94
CA LEU A 189 9.49 -8.73 -2.51
C LEU A 189 8.23 -9.37 -1.90
N LYS A 190 8.41 -10.42 -1.09
CA LYS A 190 7.35 -11.10 -0.35
C LYS A 190 7.67 -11.10 1.14
N ARG A 191 6.64 -10.91 1.96
CA ARG A 191 6.75 -10.95 3.42
C ARG A 191 7.21 -12.33 3.87
N GLU A 192 8.23 -12.37 4.72
CA GLU A 192 8.63 -13.62 5.38
C GLU A 192 7.55 -14.06 6.37
N VAL A 193 7.15 -15.32 6.27
CA VAL A 193 6.25 -15.91 7.26
C VAL A 193 7.10 -16.23 8.49
N THR A 194 6.91 -15.45 9.55
CA THR A 194 7.51 -15.81 10.86
C THR A 194 6.76 -17.04 11.35
N SER A 195 7.35 -18.24 11.22
CA SER A 195 6.84 -19.41 11.90
C SER A 195 6.97 -19.14 13.40
N GLN A 196 5.88 -18.81 14.07
CA GLN A 196 5.84 -18.92 15.53
C GLN A 196 6.10 -20.40 15.85
N LYS A 197 7.31 -20.70 16.33
CA LYS A 197 7.53 -21.96 17.02
C LYS A 197 6.56 -21.98 18.20
N ARG A 198 5.54 -22.84 18.09
CA ARG A 198 4.69 -23.21 19.20
C ARG A 198 5.51 -23.98 20.24
#